data_718dfda2033076e9763f13f4ec7387f1
#
_entry.id   718dfda2033076e9763f13f4ec7387f1
#
_cell.length_a   1.000
_cell.length_b   1.000
_cell.length_c   1.000
_cell.angle_alpha   90.00
_cell.angle_beta   90.00
_cell.angle_gamma   90.00
#
_symmetry.space_group_name_H-M   'P 1'
#
loop_
_entity.id
_entity.type
_entity.pdbx_description
1 polymer ?
#
loop_
_entity_poly.entity_id
_entity_poly.type
_entity_poly.pdbx_seq_one_letter_code
_entity_poly.pdbx_strand_id
1 'polypeptide(L)'
;MKVLLAVFLFLNIFFAPAQTKINGLSFVASNNPISIEAIEPVLNINANWVAVMPFGFLRSEHDTEIIYNSKRQWWGETKIGAAKTIQAFQNQKIKVMLKPQIWIPNGGFSGNINMKSEADWIAFEKKYELFILDIAQLAADNNVAIFCVGTELHNFVLMRTSFWKLLLVKIKTIFKGKITYAENWDTFEKVPFLADLDFIGIDAYFPLSSEKSPSLKTLINAWNPIKKRIKQLSNRYNKPVLFTEFGYQSKDFATAKPWDHSTDQKINLELQSVGLQSFFMQFWAEKWCSGGFLWKWYDSNAAAGGLSNTDYTVQNKPAQELVSSQFKKVKKAQ
;
A
#
# COMPACT_ATOMS: atom_id res chain seq x y z
N MET A 1 6.59 52.11 48.46
CA MET A 1 7.41 51.11 47.76
C MET A 1 6.47 50.10 47.12
N LYS A 2 6.17 50.24 45.82
CA LYS A 2 5.29 49.28 45.09
C LYS A 2 6.19 48.31 44.34
N VAL A 3 6.14 47.02 44.72
CA VAL A 3 6.86 45.94 44.06
C VAL A 3 6.02 45.48 42.86
N LEU A 4 6.50 45.68 41.66
CA LEU A 4 5.92 45.12 40.44
C LEU A 4 6.40 43.69 40.29
N LEU A 5 5.47 42.71 40.42
CA LEU A 5 5.71 41.31 40.13
C LEU A 5 5.55 41.08 38.62
N ALA A 6 6.66 40.93 37.91
CA ALA A 6 6.64 40.52 36.51
C ALA A 6 6.46 39.00 36.40
N VAL A 7 5.27 38.57 35.91
CA VAL A 7 5.01 37.18 35.63
C VAL A 7 5.52 36.90 34.23
N PHE A 8 6.63 36.15 34.12
CA PHE A 8 7.12 35.60 32.83
C PHE A 8 6.31 34.36 32.49
N LEU A 9 5.38 34.50 31.51
CA LEU A 9 4.72 33.36 30.87
C LEU A 9 5.71 32.71 29.89
N PHE A 10 6.28 31.60 30.27
CA PHE A 10 7.00 30.73 29.34
C PHE A 10 6.00 30.02 28.42
N LEU A 11 5.82 30.51 27.19
CA LEU A 11 5.16 29.76 26.12
C LEU A 11 6.06 28.57 25.72
N ASN A 12 5.76 27.41 26.25
CA ASN A 12 6.31 26.17 25.70
C ASN A 12 5.70 25.93 24.32
N ILE A 13 6.39 26.35 23.25
CA ILE A 13 6.07 25.99 21.88
C ILE A 13 6.45 24.51 21.73
N PHE A 14 5.50 23.61 21.93
CA PHE A 14 5.65 22.22 21.54
C PHE A 14 5.74 22.15 20.01
N PHE A 15 6.95 22.09 19.48
CA PHE A 15 7.15 21.65 18.10
C PHE A 15 6.71 20.20 18.03
N ALA A 16 5.48 19.94 17.55
CA ALA A 16 5.11 18.59 17.17
C ALA A 16 6.10 18.14 16.07
N PRO A 17 6.81 17.03 16.26
CA PRO A 17 7.75 16.54 15.25
C PRO A 17 6.98 16.35 13.94
N ALA A 18 7.54 16.87 12.85
CA ALA A 18 6.95 16.70 11.52
C ALA A 18 6.75 15.21 11.28
N GLN A 19 5.52 14.81 10.95
CA GLN A 19 5.20 13.40 10.73
C GLN A 19 6.06 12.86 9.61
N THR A 20 6.94 11.89 9.93
CA THR A 20 7.81 11.23 8.97
C THR A 20 6.98 10.54 7.91
N LYS A 21 7.20 10.87 6.64
CA LYS A 21 6.52 10.21 5.51
C LYS A 21 6.82 8.72 5.48
N ILE A 22 5.81 7.95 5.11
CA ILE A 22 5.95 6.53 4.79
C ILE A 22 6.54 6.45 3.38
N ASN A 23 7.85 6.21 3.30
CA ASN A 23 8.60 5.93 2.08
C ASN A 23 8.68 4.40 1.94
N GLY A 24 7.61 3.80 1.47
CA GLY A 24 7.39 2.36 1.50
C GLY A 24 7.62 1.68 0.15
N LEU A 25 7.93 0.40 0.22
CA LEU A 25 7.99 -0.52 -0.92
C LEU A 25 7.06 -1.70 -0.68
N SER A 26 6.27 -2.10 -1.67
CA SER A 26 5.53 -3.36 -1.67
C SER A 26 6.49 -4.49 -2.00
N PHE A 27 6.91 -5.22 -0.97
CA PHE A 27 7.91 -6.27 -1.10
C PHE A 27 7.26 -7.56 -1.55
N VAL A 28 7.60 -8.01 -2.77
CA VAL A 28 7.07 -9.24 -3.35
C VAL A 28 7.55 -10.44 -2.52
N ALA A 29 6.63 -11.33 -2.19
CA ALA A 29 6.94 -12.52 -1.43
C ALA A 29 7.97 -13.40 -2.16
N SER A 30 8.98 -13.87 -1.42
CA SER A 30 10.01 -14.76 -1.94
C SER A 30 9.59 -16.22 -1.91
N ASN A 31 10.10 -17.02 -2.85
CA ASN A 31 9.98 -18.48 -2.80
C ASN A 31 10.79 -19.11 -1.66
N ASN A 32 11.84 -18.43 -1.21
CA ASN A 32 12.79 -18.90 -0.21
C ASN A 32 12.89 -17.90 0.95
N PRO A 33 13.46 -18.29 2.10
CA PRO A 33 13.82 -17.37 3.16
C PRO A 33 14.65 -16.20 2.65
N ILE A 34 14.27 -14.97 3.01
CA ILE A 34 15.01 -13.78 2.58
C ILE A 34 16.35 -13.69 3.27
N SER A 35 17.34 -13.18 2.55
CA SER A 35 18.70 -12.93 3.03
C SER A 35 18.96 -11.43 3.24
N ILE A 36 20.12 -11.08 3.77
CA ILE A 36 20.53 -9.68 3.93
C ILE A 36 20.69 -9.00 2.56
N GLU A 37 21.09 -9.72 1.54
CA GLU A 37 21.24 -9.22 0.17
C GLU A 37 19.90 -8.78 -0.45
N ALA A 38 18.78 -9.32 0.03
CA ALA A 38 17.44 -8.86 -0.35
C ALA A 38 17.04 -7.55 0.37
N ILE A 39 17.62 -7.28 1.54
CA ILE A 39 17.29 -6.13 2.39
C ILE A 39 18.14 -4.91 2.08
N GLU A 40 19.45 -5.07 1.82
CA GLU A 40 20.36 -3.97 1.54
C GLU A 40 19.89 -3.03 0.41
N PRO A 41 19.38 -3.51 -0.74
CA PRO A 41 18.84 -2.64 -1.77
C PRO A 41 17.65 -1.79 -1.32
N VAL A 42 16.82 -2.30 -0.38
CA VAL A 42 15.71 -1.57 0.23
C VAL A 42 16.22 -0.43 1.12
N LEU A 43 17.32 -0.64 1.85
CA LEU A 43 17.99 0.41 2.63
C LEU A 43 18.60 1.47 1.70
N ASN A 44 19.26 1.04 0.63
CA ASN A 44 19.99 1.90 -0.31
C ASN A 44 19.06 2.85 -1.09
N ILE A 45 17.80 2.46 -1.34
CA ILE A 45 16.79 3.35 -1.95
C ILE A 45 16.19 4.35 -0.94
N ASN A 46 16.65 4.37 0.32
CA ASN A 46 16.17 5.20 1.41
C ASN A 46 14.72 4.91 1.82
N ALA A 47 14.21 3.70 1.58
CA ALA A 47 12.93 3.26 2.13
C ALA A 47 13.02 3.19 3.67
N ASN A 48 11.93 3.49 4.35
CA ASN A 48 11.80 3.37 5.80
C ASN A 48 10.64 2.44 6.20
N TRP A 49 9.91 1.93 5.19
CA TRP A 49 8.81 0.99 5.33
C TRP A 49 8.82 -0.06 4.22
N VAL A 50 8.25 -1.22 4.53
CA VAL A 50 7.86 -2.23 3.54
C VAL A 50 6.44 -2.70 3.81
N ALA A 51 5.71 -3.05 2.76
CA ALA A 51 4.49 -3.84 2.85
C ALA A 51 4.86 -5.32 2.64
N VAL A 52 4.55 -6.16 3.61
CA VAL A 52 4.67 -7.63 3.53
C VAL A 52 3.29 -8.19 3.24
N MET A 53 3.20 -9.05 2.24
CA MET A 53 1.94 -9.48 1.64
C MET A 53 1.76 -11.01 1.74
N PRO A 54 1.17 -11.53 2.83
CA PRO A 54 0.68 -12.91 2.83
C PRO A 54 -0.55 -13.05 1.94
N PHE A 55 -0.73 -14.22 1.31
CA PHE A 55 -1.82 -14.44 0.36
C PHE A 55 -2.81 -15.49 0.84
N GLY A 56 -4.09 -15.20 0.58
CA GLY A 56 -5.17 -16.19 0.50
C GLY A 56 -5.55 -16.41 -0.96
N PHE A 57 -5.92 -17.62 -1.32
CA PHE A 57 -6.26 -18.02 -2.70
C PHE A 57 -7.70 -18.49 -2.79
N LEU A 58 -8.43 -17.97 -3.78
CA LEU A 58 -9.74 -18.45 -4.22
C LEU A 58 -9.59 -19.11 -5.59
N ARG A 59 -10.44 -20.09 -5.91
CA ARG A 59 -10.46 -20.70 -7.25
C ARG A 59 -11.20 -19.84 -8.28
N SER A 60 -12.15 -19.01 -7.80
CA SER A 60 -12.94 -18.06 -8.59
C SER A 60 -13.53 -16.99 -7.69
N GLU A 61 -14.14 -15.96 -8.27
CA GLU A 61 -14.87 -14.90 -7.56
C GLU A 61 -16.13 -15.40 -6.81
N HIS A 62 -16.54 -16.66 -7.02
CA HIS A 62 -17.70 -17.29 -6.40
C HIS A 62 -17.35 -18.40 -5.40
N ASP A 63 -16.04 -18.63 -5.18
CA ASP A 63 -15.58 -19.66 -4.26
C ASP A 63 -15.68 -19.18 -2.81
N THR A 64 -16.23 -20.02 -1.95
CA THR A 64 -16.35 -19.73 -0.52
C THR A 64 -15.13 -20.14 0.29
N GLU A 65 -14.19 -20.92 -0.30
CA GLU A 65 -13.06 -21.48 0.40
C GLU A 65 -11.77 -20.69 0.13
N ILE A 66 -11.24 -20.04 1.16
CA ILE A 66 -9.95 -19.37 1.11
C ILE A 66 -8.85 -20.36 1.51
N ILE A 67 -7.94 -20.62 0.57
CA ILE A 67 -6.78 -21.48 0.80
C ILE A 67 -5.60 -20.59 1.15
N TYR A 68 -5.04 -20.76 2.35
CA TYR A 68 -3.86 -20.02 2.78
C TYR A 68 -2.96 -20.88 3.66
N ASN A 69 -1.73 -20.45 3.87
CA ASN A 69 -0.72 -21.14 4.67
C ASN A 69 -0.51 -22.59 4.21
N SER A 70 -0.56 -22.83 2.91
CA SER A 70 -0.43 -24.14 2.28
C SER A 70 1.00 -24.38 1.80
N LYS A 71 1.38 -25.68 1.65
CA LYS A 71 2.69 -26.09 1.12
C LYS A 71 2.91 -25.72 -0.36
N ARG A 72 1.87 -25.26 -1.08
CA ARG A 72 1.94 -24.87 -2.49
C ARG A 72 2.20 -23.37 -2.70
N GLN A 73 2.16 -22.59 -1.62
CA GLN A 73 2.44 -21.17 -1.66
C GLN A 73 3.95 -20.92 -1.64
N TRP A 74 4.36 -19.79 -2.19
CA TRP A 74 5.70 -19.29 -1.98
C TRP A 74 5.96 -19.10 -0.48
N TRP A 75 7.19 -19.31 -0.07
CA TRP A 75 7.53 -19.25 1.35
C TRP A 75 7.11 -17.95 2.01
N GLY A 76 7.40 -16.79 1.37
CA GLY A 76 7.08 -15.48 1.89
C GLY A 76 5.57 -15.16 1.96
N GLU A 77 4.72 -15.92 1.25
CA GLU A 77 3.26 -15.77 1.31
C GLU A 77 2.64 -16.49 2.51
N THR A 78 3.38 -17.42 3.10
CA THR A 78 2.95 -18.19 4.29
C THR A 78 3.09 -17.35 5.56
N LYS A 79 2.38 -17.73 6.63
CA LYS A 79 2.53 -17.09 7.94
C LYS A 79 3.97 -17.12 8.46
N ILE A 80 4.64 -18.26 8.33
CA ILE A 80 6.03 -18.42 8.79
C ILE A 80 6.95 -17.52 7.97
N GLY A 81 6.81 -17.51 6.66
CA GLY A 81 7.61 -16.68 5.77
C GLY A 81 7.36 -15.19 6.01
N ALA A 82 6.10 -14.78 6.11
CA ALA A 82 5.74 -13.41 6.43
C ALA A 82 6.32 -12.96 7.79
N ALA A 83 6.21 -13.80 8.85
CA ALA A 83 6.79 -13.50 10.17
C ALA A 83 8.30 -13.28 10.08
N LYS A 84 9.02 -14.15 9.40
CA LYS A 84 10.48 -14.05 9.23
C LYS A 84 10.88 -12.84 8.40
N THR A 85 10.12 -12.52 7.34
CA THR A 85 10.32 -11.32 6.52
C THR A 85 10.10 -10.05 7.35
N ILE A 86 9.03 -9.99 8.16
CA ILE A 86 8.77 -8.89 9.08
C ILE A 86 9.95 -8.68 10.04
N GLN A 87 10.38 -9.75 10.73
CA GLN A 87 11.49 -9.72 11.67
C GLN A 87 12.80 -9.24 11.02
N ALA A 88 13.10 -9.73 9.81
CA ALA A 88 14.30 -9.36 9.08
C ALA A 88 14.34 -7.85 8.77
N PHE A 89 13.23 -7.25 8.30
CA PHE A 89 13.15 -5.82 8.06
C PHE A 89 13.17 -4.99 9.35
N GLN A 90 12.47 -5.43 10.39
CA GLN A 90 12.46 -4.73 11.69
C GLN A 90 13.84 -4.71 12.34
N ASN A 91 14.65 -5.76 12.20
CA ASN A 91 16.03 -5.81 12.66
C ASN A 91 16.91 -4.72 11.98
N GLN A 92 16.54 -4.30 10.79
CA GLN A 92 17.17 -3.19 10.06
C GLN A 92 16.45 -1.84 10.29
N LYS A 93 15.58 -1.74 11.30
CA LYS A 93 14.81 -0.52 11.65
C LYS A 93 13.85 -0.05 10.55
N ILE A 94 13.48 -0.93 9.63
CA ILE A 94 12.42 -0.70 8.65
C ILE A 94 11.09 -1.07 9.28
N LYS A 95 10.12 -0.16 9.25
CA LYS A 95 8.77 -0.41 9.73
C LYS A 95 7.98 -1.23 8.70
N VAL A 96 7.01 -1.98 9.19
CA VAL A 96 6.23 -2.89 8.34
C VAL A 96 4.75 -2.53 8.36
N MET A 97 4.14 -2.55 7.18
CA MET A 97 2.71 -2.74 6.98
C MET A 97 2.47 -4.21 6.58
N LEU A 98 1.62 -4.93 7.30
CA LEU A 98 1.17 -6.26 6.88
C LEU A 98 -0.10 -6.10 6.05
N LYS A 99 -0.02 -6.47 4.76
CA LYS A 99 -1.07 -6.24 3.75
C LYS A 99 -1.50 -7.56 3.11
N PRO A 100 -2.36 -8.37 3.76
CA PRO A 100 -2.87 -9.60 3.16
C PRO A 100 -3.66 -9.31 1.89
N GLN A 101 -3.52 -10.20 0.90
CA GLN A 101 -4.21 -10.11 -0.38
C GLN A 101 -4.97 -11.40 -0.69
N ILE A 102 -6.01 -11.30 -1.51
CA ILE A 102 -6.71 -12.44 -2.09
C ILE A 102 -6.32 -12.54 -3.56
N TRP A 103 -5.82 -13.72 -3.96
CA TRP A 103 -5.44 -14.02 -5.33
C TRP A 103 -6.45 -14.96 -5.97
N ILE A 104 -6.87 -14.62 -7.18
CA ILE A 104 -7.79 -15.42 -8.01
C ILE A 104 -7.09 -15.71 -9.34
N PRO A 105 -6.95 -16.98 -9.75
CA PRO A 105 -6.24 -17.35 -10.98
C PRO A 105 -7.00 -16.90 -12.24
N ASN A 106 -6.34 -17.04 -13.40
CA ASN A 106 -6.91 -16.83 -14.72
C ASN A 106 -7.46 -15.41 -14.95
N GLY A 107 -6.82 -14.40 -14.34
CA GLY A 107 -7.22 -13.00 -14.48
C GLY A 107 -8.45 -12.61 -13.64
N GLY A 108 -8.85 -13.43 -12.67
CA GLY A 108 -9.89 -13.05 -11.71
C GLY A 108 -9.47 -11.87 -10.84
N PHE A 109 -10.44 -11.00 -10.53
CA PHE A 109 -10.20 -9.80 -9.75
C PHE A 109 -10.95 -9.87 -8.41
N SER A 110 -10.23 -9.69 -7.31
CA SER A 110 -10.78 -9.76 -5.95
C SER A 110 -11.93 -8.78 -5.69
N GLY A 111 -11.93 -7.65 -6.37
CA GLY A 111 -13.02 -6.67 -6.31
C GLY A 111 -14.36 -7.17 -6.87
N ASN A 112 -14.33 -8.21 -7.69
CA ASN A 112 -15.51 -8.84 -8.30
C ASN A 112 -16.10 -9.99 -7.45
N ILE A 113 -15.51 -10.32 -6.31
CA ILE A 113 -16.03 -11.38 -5.43
C ILE A 113 -17.53 -11.17 -5.20
N ASN A 114 -18.31 -12.18 -5.57
CA ASN A 114 -19.78 -12.14 -5.49
C ASN A 114 -20.34 -13.53 -5.31
N MET A 115 -20.94 -13.80 -4.17
CA MET A 115 -21.50 -15.11 -3.85
C MET A 115 -22.88 -15.28 -4.48
N LYS A 116 -23.24 -16.53 -4.81
CA LYS A 116 -24.47 -16.85 -5.55
C LYS A 116 -25.71 -16.89 -4.65
N SER A 117 -25.52 -17.06 -3.34
CA SER A 117 -26.61 -17.14 -2.38
C SER A 117 -26.22 -16.51 -1.04
N GLU A 118 -27.20 -16.25 -0.18
CA GLU A 118 -26.93 -15.80 1.19
C GLU A 118 -26.16 -16.86 2.01
N ALA A 119 -26.42 -18.13 1.77
CA ALA A 119 -25.69 -19.22 2.42
C ALA A 119 -24.21 -19.22 2.02
N ASP A 120 -23.91 -18.97 0.73
CA ASP A 120 -22.52 -18.84 0.26
C ASP A 120 -21.85 -17.61 0.84
N TRP A 121 -22.57 -16.47 0.96
CA TRP A 121 -22.03 -15.27 1.62
C TRP A 121 -21.65 -15.56 3.07
N ILE A 122 -22.52 -16.20 3.85
CA ILE A 122 -22.24 -16.57 5.25
C ILE A 122 -21.02 -17.51 5.33
N ALA A 123 -20.93 -18.48 4.42
CA ALA A 123 -19.79 -19.39 4.35
C ALA A 123 -18.49 -18.64 4.03
N PHE A 124 -18.49 -17.75 3.04
CA PHE A 124 -17.33 -16.94 2.66
C PHE A 124 -16.92 -15.99 3.78
N GLU A 125 -17.86 -15.28 4.41
CA GLU A 125 -17.60 -14.40 5.55
C GLU A 125 -16.86 -15.13 6.67
N LYS A 126 -17.31 -16.33 7.02
CA LYS A 126 -16.68 -17.16 8.04
C LYS A 126 -15.24 -17.53 7.66
N LYS A 127 -14.99 -17.86 6.39
CA LYS A 127 -13.63 -18.20 5.92
C LYS A 127 -12.73 -16.98 5.85
N TYR A 128 -13.26 -15.84 5.38
CA TYR A 128 -12.51 -14.57 5.38
C TYR A 128 -12.18 -14.12 6.80
N GLU A 129 -13.13 -14.22 7.73
CA GLU A 129 -12.89 -13.90 9.13
C GLU A 129 -11.75 -14.74 9.72
N LEU A 130 -11.78 -16.06 9.51
CA LEU A 130 -10.69 -16.94 9.98
C LEU A 130 -9.34 -16.54 9.41
N PHE A 131 -9.27 -16.30 8.10
CA PHE A 131 -8.06 -15.86 7.41
C PHE A 131 -7.54 -14.54 7.98
N ILE A 132 -8.38 -13.51 8.03
CA ILE A 132 -7.93 -12.16 8.38
C ILE A 132 -7.60 -12.01 9.86
N LEU A 133 -8.33 -12.71 10.76
CA LEU A 133 -8.01 -12.69 12.20
C LEU A 133 -6.71 -13.46 12.50
N ASP A 134 -6.44 -14.54 11.77
CA ASP A 134 -5.17 -15.28 11.87
C ASP A 134 -3.98 -14.40 11.44
N ILE A 135 -4.16 -13.58 10.38
CA ILE A 135 -3.14 -12.62 9.94
C ILE A 135 -3.07 -11.40 10.89
N ALA A 136 -4.18 -10.97 11.49
CA ALA A 136 -4.16 -9.92 12.51
C ALA A 136 -3.39 -10.35 13.77
N GLN A 137 -3.51 -11.64 14.16
CA GLN A 137 -2.71 -12.21 15.23
C GLN A 137 -1.22 -12.22 14.86
N LEU A 138 -0.87 -12.61 13.62
CA LEU A 138 0.50 -12.54 13.12
C LEU A 138 1.05 -11.11 13.22
N ALA A 139 0.24 -10.10 12.85
CA ALA A 139 0.63 -8.69 12.96
C ALA A 139 0.88 -8.27 14.42
N ALA A 140 0.03 -8.71 15.34
CA ALA A 140 0.16 -8.44 16.78
C ALA A 140 1.41 -9.09 17.36
N ASP A 141 1.62 -10.37 17.10
CA ASP A 141 2.76 -11.16 17.61
C ASP A 141 4.11 -10.61 17.14
N ASN A 142 4.15 -9.96 15.99
CA ASN A 142 5.36 -9.37 15.41
C ASN A 142 5.42 -7.84 15.56
N ASN A 143 4.57 -7.22 16.38
CA ASN A 143 4.57 -5.77 16.60
C ASN A 143 4.56 -4.95 15.31
N VAL A 144 3.78 -5.37 14.32
CA VAL A 144 3.62 -4.64 13.05
C VAL A 144 3.02 -3.27 13.31
N ALA A 145 3.48 -2.25 12.61
CA ALA A 145 3.04 -0.88 12.86
C ALA A 145 1.69 -0.54 12.20
N ILE A 146 1.42 -1.10 11.00
CA ILE A 146 0.16 -0.93 10.26
C ILE A 146 -0.33 -2.30 9.78
N PHE A 147 -1.62 -2.56 9.99
CA PHE A 147 -2.31 -3.72 9.43
C PHE A 147 -3.35 -3.26 8.40
N CYS A 148 -3.24 -3.77 7.18
CA CYS A 148 -4.24 -3.59 6.14
C CYS A 148 -5.28 -4.70 6.26
N VAL A 149 -6.52 -4.35 6.55
CA VAL A 149 -7.57 -5.33 6.87
C VAL A 149 -8.20 -6.00 5.64
N GLY A 150 -7.81 -5.58 4.45
CA GLY A 150 -8.23 -6.13 3.16
C GLY A 150 -7.72 -5.27 2.01
N THR A 151 -7.64 -5.87 0.82
CA THR A 151 -7.14 -5.23 -0.40
C THR A 151 -8.11 -5.46 -1.55
N GLU A 152 -8.67 -4.37 -2.10
CA GLU A 152 -9.49 -4.34 -3.31
C GLU A 152 -10.67 -5.35 -3.31
N LEU A 153 -11.39 -5.47 -2.19
CA LEU A 153 -12.53 -6.39 -2.04
C LEU A 153 -13.87 -5.66 -2.23
N HIS A 154 -13.96 -4.84 -3.27
CA HIS A 154 -15.01 -3.84 -3.49
C HIS A 154 -16.44 -4.36 -3.29
N ASN A 155 -16.84 -5.40 -4.04
CA ASN A 155 -18.21 -5.94 -3.94
C ASN A 155 -18.49 -6.50 -2.54
N PHE A 156 -17.52 -7.25 -1.98
CA PHE A 156 -17.65 -7.81 -0.63
C PHE A 156 -17.84 -6.72 0.42
N VAL A 157 -17.09 -5.62 0.32
CA VAL A 157 -17.20 -4.46 1.23
C VAL A 157 -18.57 -3.80 1.14
N LEU A 158 -19.08 -3.57 -0.07
CA LEU A 158 -20.36 -2.89 -0.27
C LEU A 158 -21.55 -3.77 0.09
N MET A 159 -21.52 -5.03 -0.32
CA MET A 159 -22.65 -5.95 -0.12
C MET A 159 -22.74 -6.45 1.32
N ARG A 160 -21.63 -6.51 2.05
CA ARG A 160 -21.54 -7.09 3.39
C ARG A 160 -21.03 -6.11 4.44
N THR A 161 -21.45 -4.85 4.37
CA THR A 161 -21.01 -3.75 5.25
C THR A 161 -21.15 -4.08 6.74
N SER A 162 -22.24 -4.75 7.16
CA SER A 162 -22.46 -5.14 8.56
C SER A 162 -21.42 -6.14 9.04
N PHE A 163 -21.06 -7.12 8.22
CA PHE A 163 -19.97 -8.05 8.50
C PHE A 163 -18.63 -7.31 8.71
N TRP A 164 -18.29 -6.40 7.80
CA TRP A 164 -17.04 -5.63 7.91
C TRP A 164 -16.94 -4.78 9.17
N LYS A 165 -18.03 -4.13 9.59
CA LYS A 165 -18.07 -3.38 10.86
C LYS A 165 -17.79 -4.27 12.07
N LEU A 166 -18.41 -5.45 12.13
CA LEU A 166 -18.18 -6.42 13.20
C LEU A 166 -16.74 -6.98 13.15
N LEU A 167 -16.23 -7.27 11.95
CA LEU A 167 -14.88 -7.76 11.75
C LEU A 167 -13.83 -6.75 12.25
N LEU A 168 -14.01 -5.46 11.96
CA LEU A 168 -13.11 -4.40 12.46
C LEU A 168 -13.07 -4.34 13.98
N VAL A 169 -14.21 -4.53 14.66
CA VAL A 169 -14.23 -4.64 16.12
C VAL A 169 -13.39 -5.82 16.60
N LYS A 170 -13.55 -7.00 15.98
CA LYS A 170 -12.77 -8.19 16.32
C LYS A 170 -11.27 -7.98 16.07
N ILE A 171 -10.90 -7.40 14.92
CA ILE A 171 -9.49 -7.09 14.62
C ILE A 171 -8.89 -6.18 15.69
N LYS A 172 -9.59 -5.12 16.12
CA LYS A 172 -9.13 -4.19 17.15
C LYS A 172 -8.98 -4.83 18.55
N THR A 173 -9.62 -5.97 18.81
CA THR A 173 -9.36 -6.71 20.07
C THR A 173 -7.99 -7.40 20.06
N ILE A 174 -7.54 -7.85 18.88
CA ILE A 174 -6.29 -8.59 18.65
C ILE A 174 -5.12 -7.63 18.40
N PHE A 175 -5.27 -6.76 17.40
CA PHE A 175 -4.22 -5.86 16.93
C PHE A 175 -4.43 -4.44 17.45
N LYS A 176 -3.39 -3.89 18.13
CA LYS A 176 -3.42 -2.56 18.77
C LYS A 176 -2.69 -1.47 17.97
N GLY A 177 -2.06 -1.83 16.87
CA GLY A 177 -1.44 -0.86 15.94
C GLY A 177 -2.46 -0.12 15.08
N LYS A 178 -1.98 0.59 14.08
CA LYS A 178 -2.81 1.34 13.13
C LYS A 178 -3.42 0.42 12.08
N ILE A 179 -4.66 0.69 11.69
CA ILE A 179 -5.36 -0.09 10.67
C ILE A 179 -5.72 0.77 9.45
N THR A 180 -5.67 0.14 8.28
CA THR A 180 -6.16 0.69 7.01
C THR A 180 -6.86 -0.41 6.20
N TYR A 181 -7.56 -0.01 5.17
CA TYR A 181 -8.08 -0.87 4.11
C TYR A 181 -7.59 -0.30 2.77
N ALA A 182 -7.09 -1.12 1.88
CA ALA A 182 -6.61 -0.72 0.58
C ALA A 182 -7.73 -0.85 -0.45
N GLU A 183 -8.22 0.27 -0.97
CA GLU A 183 -9.24 0.25 -2.02
C GLU A 183 -8.72 0.84 -3.31
N ASN A 184 -9.24 0.34 -4.43
CA ASN A 184 -8.84 0.74 -5.77
C ASN A 184 -9.21 2.22 -6.06
N TRP A 185 -8.46 2.84 -6.97
CA TRP A 185 -8.52 4.25 -7.36
C TRP A 185 -9.91 4.75 -7.78
N ASP A 186 -10.78 3.89 -8.30
CA ASP A 186 -12.12 4.23 -8.79
C ASP A 186 -13.24 4.04 -7.76
N THR A 187 -12.94 3.39 -6.64
CA THR A 187 -13.93 2.99 -5.64
C THR A 187 -13.61 3.40 -4.20
N PHE A 188 -12.41 3.95 -3.92
CA PHE A 188 -11.95 4.29 -2.57
C PHE A 188 -12.90 5.21 -1.77
N GLU A 189 -13.67 6.06 -2.45
CA GLU A 189 -14.65 6.95 -1.79
C GLU A 189 -15.90 6.22 -1.28
N LYS A 190 -16.12 4.97 -1.74
CA LYS A 190 -17.32 4.17 -1.43
C LYS A 190 -17.16 3.26 -0.22
N VAL A 191 -15.97 3.16 0.35
CA VAL A 191 -15.72 2.31 1.53
C VAL A 191 -16.56 2.78 2.72
N PRO A 192 -17.49 1.94 3.24
CA PRO A 192 -18.51 2.42 4.19
C PRO A 192 -18.02 2.57 5.64
N PHE A 193 -16.78 2.14 5.93
CA PHE A 193 -16.19 2.15 7.27
C PHE A 193 -14.90 3.00 7.36
N LEU A 194 -14.72 3.98 6.48
CA LEU A 194 -13.54 4.86 6.51
C LEU A 194 -13.34 5.56 7.87
N ALA A 195 -14.42 5.89 8.57
CA ALA A 195 -14.37 6.50 9.90
C ALA A 195 -13.71 5.59 10.95
N ASP A 196 -13.79 4.26 10.78
CA ASP A 196 -13.28 3.27 11.71
C ASP A 196 -11.80 2.93 11.50
N LEU A 197 -11.18 3.44 10.42
CA LEU A 197 -9.78 3.25 10.07
C LEU A 197 -8.90 4.39 10.58
N ASP A 198 -7.59 4.16 10.67
CA ASP A 198 -6.60 5.20 10.98
C ASP A 198 -6.13 5.96 9.73
N PHE A 199 -6.17 5.32 8.56
CA PHE A 199 -5.82 5.90 7.27
C PHE A 199 -6.88 5.58 6.24
N ILE A 200 -7.08 6.50 5.29
CA ILE A 200 -7.77 6.22 4.04
C ILE A 200 -6.74 5.60 3.09
N GLY A 201 -6.83 4.29 2.86
CA GLY A 201 -5.92 3.55 1.98
C GLY A 201 -6.40 3.60 0.53
N ILE A 202 -5.48 3.90 -0.39
CA ILE A 202 -5.77 4.01 -1.82
C ILE A 202 -4.68 3.28 -2.62
N ASP A 203 -5.09 2.31 -3.45
CA ASP A 203 -4.25 1.74 -4.49
C ASP A 203 -4.37 2.64 -5.72
N ALA A 204 -3.33 3.49 -5.94
CA ALA A 204 -3.43 4.73 -6.71
C ALA A 204 -3.06 4.54 -8.19
N TYR A 205 -3.79 3.69 -8.90
CA TYR A 205 -3.61 3.44 -10.34
C TYR A 205 -4.51 4.33 -11.20
N PHE A 206 -4.63 5.61 -10.88
CA PHE A 206 -5.46 6.57 -11.61
C PHE A 206 -5.03 6.74 -13.07
N PRO A 207 -5.95 6.64 -14.05
CA PRO A 207 -5.66 7.00 -15.43
C PRO A 207 -5.42 8.51 -15.53
N LEU A 208 -4.30 8.92 -16.13
CA LEU A 208 -3.91 10.34 -16.22
C LEU A 208 -3.91 10.88 -17.64
N SER A 209 -3.48 10.08 -18.62
CA SER A 209 -3.40 10.50 -20.03
C SER A 209 -3.46 9.31 -20.94
N SER A 210 -4.20 9.43 -22.05
CA SER A 210 -4.23 8.44 -23.13
C SER A 210 -3.08 8.59 -24.13
N GLU A 211 -2.21 9.59 -23.96
CA GLU A 211 -1.03 9.78 -24.80
C GLU A 211 -0.02 8.65 -24.61
N LYS A 212 0.71 8.33 -25.67
CA LYS A 212 1.76 7.32 -25.64
C LYS A 212 2.86 7.63 -24.61
N SER A 213 3.30 8.89 -24.56
CA SER A 213 4.36 9.39 -23.65
C SER A 213 4.05 10.84 -23.25
N PRO A 214 3.10 11.06 -22.32
CA PRO A 214 2.71 12.40 -21.91
C PRO A 214 3.83 13.13 -21.17
N SER A 215 3.83 14.45 -21.29
CA SER A 215 4.77 15.30 -20.58
C SER A 215 4.49 15.32 -19.07
N LEU A 216 5.50 15.68 -18.27
CA LEU A 216 5.32 15.90 -16.82
C LEU A 216 4.22 16.93 -16.53
N LYS A 217 4.13 18.01 -17.33
CA LYS A 217 3.10 19.04 -17.20
C LYS A 217 1.70 18.47 -17.45
N THR A 218 1.54 17.62 -18.47
CA THR A 218 0.28 16.93 -18.76
C THR A 218 -0.17 16.10 -17.55
N LEU A 219 0.74 15.30 -16.98
CA LEU A 219 0.43 14.45 -15.82
C LEU A 219 0.12 15.26 -14.56
N ILE A 220 0.88 16.32 -14.28
CA ILE A 220 0.59 17.22 -13.14
C ILE A 220 -0.81 17.82 -13.26
N ASN A 221 -1.20 18.28 -14.46
CA ASN A 221 -2.53 18.83 -14.68
C ASN A 221 -3.65 17.79 -14.50
N ALA A 222 -3.43 16.55 -14.96
CA ALA A 222 -4.37 15.46 -14.79
C ALA A 222 -4.56 15.08 -13.31
N TRP A 223 -3.52 15.18 -12.49
CA TRP A 223 -3.58 14.94 -11.05
C TRP A 223 -4.42 15.97 -10.29
N ASN A 224 -4.53 17.22 -10.75
CA ASN A 224 -5.16 18.30 -9.98
C ASN A 224 -6.60 17.99 -9.51
N PRO A 225 -7.54 17.54 -10.38
CA PRO A 225 -8.88 17.18 -9.94
C PRO A 225 -8.89 15.96 -9.01
N ILE A 226 -8.03 14.98 -9.25
CA ILE A 226 -7.90 13.76 -8.44
C ILE A 226 -7.41 14.14 -7.03
N LYS A 227 -6.34 14.93 -6.94
CA LYS A 227 -5.80 15.45 -5.67
C LYS A 227 -6.86 16.19 -4.87
N LYS A 228 -7.69 17.01 -5.53
CA LYS A 228 -8.79 17.74 -4.88
C LYS A 228 -9.80 16.77 -4.25
N ARG A 229 -10.22 15.73 -4.98
CA ARG A 229 -11.15 14.69 -4.49
C ARG A 229 -10.57 13.98 -3.27
N ILE A 230 -9.34 13.50 -3.36
CA ILE A 230 -8.64 12.78 -2.26
C ILE A 230 -8.54 13.67 -1.02
N LYS A 231 -8.13 14.96 -1.18
CA LYS A 231 -8.04 15.92 -0.08
C LYS A 231 -9.41 16.20 0.57
N GLN A 232 -10.46 16.31 -0.23
CA GLN A 232 -11.82 16.48 0.29
C GLN A 232 -12.26 15.29 1.14
N LEU A 233 -11.95 14.06 0.71
CA LEU A 233 -12.26 12.85 1.47
C LEU A 233 -11.47 12.82 2.80
N SER A 234 -10.16 13.11 2.76
CA SER A 234 -9.31 13.24 3.94
C SER A 234 -9.89 14.23 4.95
N ASN A 235 -10.31 15.41 4.49
CA ASN A 235 -10.91 16.43 5.34
C ASN A 235 -12.26 15.98 5.93
N ARG A 236 -13.11 15.35 5.12
CA ARG A 236 -14.45 14.85 5.54
C ARG A 236 -14.35 13.88 6.71
N TYR A 237 -13.40 12.97 6.67
CA TYR A 237 -13.21 11.95 7.72
C TYR A 237 -12.19 12.36 8.78
N ASN A 238 -11.50 13.49 8.60
CA ASN A 238 -10.37 13.91 9.44
C ASN A 238 -9.33 12.77 9.58
N LYS A 239 -9.02 12.09 8.47
CA LYS A 239 -8.07 10.98 8.40
C LYS A 239 -7.00 11.26 7.35
N PRO A 240 -5.72 10.96 7.65
CA PRO A 240 -4.67 11.05 6.66
C PRO A 240 -4.85 9.96 5.59
N VAL A 241 -4.37 10.27 4.39
CA VAL A 241 -4.35 9.33 3.26
C VAL A 241 -3.03 8.57 3.24
N LEU A 242 -3.12 7.27 3.02
CA LEU A 242 -2.00 6.37 2.77
C LEU A 242 -2.18 5.75 1.38
N PHE A 243 -1.24 6.00 0.48
CA PHE A 243 -1.23 5.29 -0.80
C PHE A 243 -0.71 3.88 -0.55
N THR A 244 -1.63 2.94 -0.39
CA THR A 244 -1.32 1.55 -0.08
C THR A 244 -0.63 0.84 -1.22
N GLU A 245 -0.84 1.34 -2.45
CA GLU A 245 -0.03 1.07 -3.64
C GLU A 245 0.03 2.31 -4.53
N PHE A 246 1.18 2.50 -5.20
CA PHE A 246 1.33 3.42 -6.32
C PHE A 246 2.47 2.97 -7.21
N GLY A 247 2.36 3.18 -8.52
CA GLY A 247 3.41 2.77 -9.45
C GLY A 247 2.97 2.89 -10.91
N TYR A 248 3.95 2.87 -11.79
CA TYR A 248 3.76 2.83 -13.24
C TYR A 248 4.68 1.79 -13.85
N GLN A 249 4.20 1.08 -14.84
CA GLN A 249 5.04 0.20 -15.65
C GLN A 249 5.99 1.03 -16.52
N SER A 250 7.14 0.45 -16.88
CA SER A 250 8.11 1.09 -17.78
C SER A 250 7.80 0.78 -19.25
N LYS A 251 6.58 1.13 -19.69
CA LYS A 251 6.10 0.90 -21.07
C LYS A 251 5.34 2.10 -21.62
N ASP A 252 5.17 2.14 -22.94
CA ASP A 252 4.30 3.11 -23.60
C ASP A 252 2.87 3.04 -23.02
N PHE A 253 2.17 4.16 -22.94
CA PHE A 253 0.81 4.28 -22.42
C PHE A 253 0.63 3.89 -20.94
N ALA A 254 1.70 3.74 -20.17
CA ALA A 254 1.64 3.30 -18.76
C ALA A 254 0.76 4.19 -17.86
N THR A 255 0.47 5.43 -18.25
CA THR A 255 -0.39 6.35 -17.51
C THR A 255 -1.84 6.37 -18.01
N ALA A 256 -2.15 5.64 -19.08
CA ALA A 256 -3.51 5.53 -19.61
C ALA A 256 -4.35 4.51 -18.84
N LYS A 257 -3.78 3.34 -18.61
CA LYS A 257 -4.36 2.25 -17.83
C LYS A 257 -3.27 1.67 -16.91
N PRO A 258 -2.94 2.35 -15.80
CA PRO A 258 -1.81 1.93 -14.97
C PRO A 258 -1.92 0.52 -14.39
N TRP A 259 -3.11 -0.06 -14.30
CA TRP A 259 -3.38 -1.43 -13.83
C TRP A 259 -3.26 -2.51 -14.92
N ASP A 260 -3.14 -2.13 -16.21
CA ASP A 260 -3.11 -3.08 -17.33
C ASP A 260 -1.76 -3.80 -17.43
N HIS A 261 -1.77 -5.11 -17.26
CA HIS A 261 -0.58 -5.97 -17.32
C HIS A 261 -0.24 -6.47 -18.74
N SER A 262 -0.88 -5.93 -19.81
CA SER A 262 -0.54 -6.30 -21.19
C SER A 262 0.96 -6.07 -21.48
N THR A 263 1.58 -7.00 -22.20
CA THR A 263 3.03 -7.02 -22.48
C THR A 263 3.37 -6.59 -23.91
N ASP A 264 2.38 -6.21 -24.71
CA ASP A 264 2.50 -5.84 -26.11
C ASP A 264 3.05 -4.44 -26.36
N GLN A 265 3.18 -3.63 -25.30
CA GLN A 265 3.67 -2.27 -25.38
C GLN A 265 5.21 -2.20 -25.34
N LYS A 266 5.77 -1.21 -26.07
CA LYS A 266 7.22 -0.98 -26.07
C LYS A 266 7.72 -0.44 -24.74
N ILE A 267 8.98 -0.75 -24.42
CA ILE A 267 9.68 -0.23 -23.25
C ILE A 267 9.73 1.29 -23.30
N ASN A 268 9.36 1.92 -22.18
CA ASN A 268 9.42 3.37 -21.98
C ASN A 268 9.82 3.69 -20.55
N LEU A 269 11.14 3.65 -20.28
CA LEU A 269 11.72 3.92 -18.96
C LEU A 269 11.53 5.37 -18.53
N GLU A 270 11.51 6.30 -19.51
CA GLU A 270 11.28 7.71 -19.24
C GLU A 270 9.87 7.96 -18.72
N LEU A 271 8.84 7.35 -19.33
CA LEU A 271 7.46 7.49 -18.89
C LEU A 271 7.25 6.98 -17.45
N GLN A 272 7.91 5.88 -17.08
CA GLN A 272 7.88 5.41 -15.69
C GLN A 272 8.42 6.49 -14.74
N SER A 273 9.56 7.09 -15.08
CA SER A 273 10.19 8.14 -14.27
C SER A 273 9.33 9.39 -14.19
N VAL A 274 8.78 9.86 -15.31
CA VAL A 274 7.91 11.04 -15.39
C VAL A 274 6.60 10.81 -14.62
N GLY A 275 6.00 9.62 -14.74
CA GLY A 275 4.81 9.23 -13.98
C GLY A 275 5.05 9.30 -12.47
N LEU A 276 6.10 8.65 -11.98
CA LEU A 276 6.47 8.68 -10.57
C LEU A 276 6.84 10.09 -10.09
N GLN A 277 7.57 10.88 -10.89
CA GLN A 277 7.88 12.25 -10.57
C GLN A 277 6.63 13.10 -10.38
N SER A 278 5.64 12.97 -11.27
CA SER A 278 4.36 13.67 -11.17
C SER A 278 3.62 13.34 -9.88
N PHE A 279 3.62 12.06 -9.48
CA PHE A 279 3.02 11.58 -8.25
C PHE A 279 3.69 12.19 -7.01
N PHE A 280 5.01 12.12 -6.92
CA PHE A 280 5.76 12.70 -5.80
C PHE A 280 5.55 14.21 -5.68
N MET A 281 5.57 14.94 -6.80
CA MET A 281 5.34 16.39 -6.80
C MET A 281 3.94 16.76 -6.31
N GLN A 282 2.94 15.93 -6.57
CA GLN A 282 1.56 16.20 -6.17
C GLN A 282 1.28 15.88 -4.70
N PHE A 283 1.90 14.85 -4.14
CA PHE A 283 1.44 14.29 -2.87
C PHE A 283 2.46 14.35 -1.72
N TRP A 284 3.78 14.24 -2.00
CA TRP A 284 4.74 14.04 -0.91
C TRP A 284 4.91 15.24 0.03
N ALA A 285 4.65 16.47 -0.42
CA ALA A 285 4.66 17.67 0.42
C ALA A 285 3.36 17.90 1.20
N GLU A 286 2.28 17.19 0.88
CA GLU A 286 0.97 17.43 1.49
C GLU A 286 0.89 16.85 2.92
N LYS A 287 0.47 17.65 3.89
CA LYS A 287 0.37 17.26 5.30
C LYS A 287 -0.66 16.12 5.52
N TRP A 288 -1.73 16.11 4.74
CA TRP A 288 -2.76 15.07 4.80
C TRP A 288 -2.35 13.74 4.14
N CYS A 289 -1.27 13.71 3.37
CA CYS A 289 -0.70 12.49 2.81
C CYS A 289 0.35 11.92 3.76
N SER A 290 0.15 10.70 4.25
CA SER A 290 1.12 10.00 5.10
C SER A 290 2.30 9.41 4.32
N GLY A 291 2.22 9.36 2.99
CA GLY A 291 3.17 8.68 2.11
C GLY A 291 2.52 7.48 1.44
N GLY A 292 3.31 6.46 1.10
CA GLY A 292 2.77 5.28 0.43
C GLY A 292 3.80 4.21 0.12
N PHE A 293 3.33 3.15 -0.55
CA PHE A 293 4.10 1.98 -0.89
C PHE A 293 4.20 1.85 -2.41
N LEU A 294 5.43 1.95 -2.91
CA LEU A 294 5.72 1.77 -4.34
C LEU A 294 5.47 0.31 -4.73
N TRP A 295 4.66 0.10 -5.73
CA TRP A 295 4.41 -1.18 -6.38
C TRP A 295 5.36 -1.34 -7.56
N LYS A 296 6.32 -2.29 -7.51
CA LYS A 296 6.65 -3.27 -6.47
C LYS A 296 8.16 -3.46 -6.39
N TRP A 297 8.64 -4.21 -5.40
CA TRP A 297 10.06 -4.49 -5.18
C TRP A 297 10.28 -5.98 -4.98
N TYR A 298 11.18 -6.57 -5.75
CA TYR A 298 11.54 -7.98 -5.68
C TYR A 298 12.73 -8.22 -4.74
N ASP A 299 12.80 -9.41 -4.15
CA ASP A 299 13.86 -9.86 -3.24
C ASP A 299 15.21 -10.03 -3.93
N SER A 300 15.23 -10.54 -5.17
CA SER A 300 16.45 -10.70 -5.97
C SER A 300 16.74 -9.44 -6.78
N ASN A 301 17.47 -8.48 -6.18
CA ASN A 301 17.77 -7.21 -6.83
C ASN A 301 18.56 -7.36 -8.13
N ALA A 302 19.47 -8.33 -8.19
CA ALA A 302 20.29 -8.56 -9.40
C ALA A 302 19.48 -9.06 -10.60
N ALA A 303 18.39 -9.80 -10.34
CA ALA A 303 17.54 -10.37 -11.39
C ALA A 303 16.29 -9.49 -11.70
N ALA A 304 15.99 -8.49 -10.87
CA ALA A 304 14.78 -7.70 -11.00
C ALA A 304 14.98 -6.49 -11.92
N GLY A 305 13.93 -6.17 -12.68
CA GLY A 305 13.87 -4.94 -13.47
C GLY A 305 14.87 -4.90 -14.63
N GLY A 306 15.69 -3.86 -14.68
CA GLY A 306 16.66 -3.63 -15.77
C GLY A 306 16.07 -2.89 -16.97
N LEU A 307 16.95 -2.47 -17.89
CA LEU A 307 16.60 -1.57 -19.01
C LEU A 307 15.67 -2.22 -20.06
N SER A 308 15.61 -3.54 -20.11
CA SER A 308 14.76 -4.29 -21.04
C SER A 308 13.42 -4.76 -20.43
N ASN A 309 13.14 -4.38 -19.17
CA ASN A 309 11.97 -4.85 -18.42
C ASN A 309 10.85 -3.79 -18.45
N THR A 310 9.60 -4.21 -18.68
CA THR A 310 8.41 -3.34 -18.73
C THR A 310 7.59 -3.32 -17.42
N ASP A 311 7.97 -4.09 -16.40
CA ASP A 311 7.23 -4.21 -15.14
C ASP A 311 7.29 -2.93 -14.29
N TYR A 312 6.48 -2.86 -13.25
CA TYR A 312 6.39 -1.75 -12.29
C TYR A 312 7.66 -1.52 -11.49
N THR A 313 8.41 -2.60 -11.20
CA THR A 313 9.63 -2.44 -10.39
C THR A 313 10.56 -1.39 -11.00
N VAL A 314 11.09 -0.54 -10.12
CA VAL A 314 12.09 0.47 -10.51
C VAL A 314 13.52 -0.05 -10.41
N GLN A 315 13.70 -1.28 -9.91
CA GLN A 315 15.02 -1.89 -9.70
C GLN A 315 15.81 -1.94 -11.03
N ASN A 316 17.06 -1.45 -10.96
CA ASN A 316 17.97 -1.39 -12.10
C ASN A 316 17.46 -0.56 -13.30
N LYS A 317 16.60 0.44 -13.03
CA LYS A 317 16.04 1.38 -14.01
C LYS A 317 16.31 2.83 -13.58
N PRO A 318 16.27 3.83 -14.49
CA PRO A 318 16.48 5.24 -14.14
C PRO A 318 15.51 5.73 -13.03
N ALA A 319 14.31 5.21 -12.97
CA ALA A 319 13.33 5.55 -11.95
C ALA A 319 13.78 5.18 -10.52
N GLN A 320 14.73 4.25 -10.34
CA GLN A 320 15.25 3.90 -9.02
C GLN A 320 15.98 5.09 -8.35
N GLU A 321 16.79 5.82 -9.09
CA GLU A 321 17.49 7.01 -8.59
C GLU A 321 16.50 8.14 -8.25
N LEU A 322 15.47 8.32 -9.09
CA LEU A 322 14.39 9.26 -8.80
C LEU A 322 13.73 8.95 -7.46
N VAL A 323 13.28 7.71 -7.25
CA VAL A 323 12.62 7.29 -6.01
C VAL A 323 13.55 7.46 -4.81
N SER A 324 14.80 7.01 -4.92
CA SER A 324 15.81 7.18 -3.86
C SER A 324 15.99 8.65 -3.48
N SER A 325 16.07 9.55 -4.46
CA SER A 325 16.21 10.99 -4.22
C SER A 325 14.98 11.59 -3.52
N GLN A 326 13.78 11.18 -3.90
CA GLN A 326 12.54 11.65 -3.26
C GLN A 326 12.41 11.15 -1.81
N PHE A 327 12.74 9.88 -1.55
CA PHE A 327 12.74 9.31 -0.21
C PHE A 327 13.78 9.97 0.70
N LYS A 328 14.96 10.32 0.17
CA LYS A 328 16.04 11.01 0.91
C LYS A 328 15.67 12.44 1.32
N LYS A 329 14.93 13.19 0.49
CA LYS A 329 14.54 14.58 0.79
C LYS A 329 13.78 14.70 2.10
N VAL A 330 12.92 13.74 2.41
CA VAL A 330 12.10 13.73 3.62
C VAL A 330 12.93 13.47 4.88
N LYS A 331 14.03 12.71 4.78
CA LYS A 331 14.94 12.46 5.92
C LYS A 331 15.72 13.71 6.34
N LYS A 332 15.95 14.68 5.44
CA LYS A 332 16.73 15.91 5.70
C LYS A 332 15.87 17.06 6.26
N ALA A 333 14.56 16.96 6.16
CA ALA A 333 13.62 17.98 6.67
C ALA A 333 13.24 17.77 8.15
N GLN A 334 13.90 16.84 8.82
CA GLN A 334 13.83 16.49 10.25
C GLN A 334 15.11 16.89 10.96
#